data_850d466743afb6a8cb2afe926bf7e389
#
_entry.id   850d466743afb6a8cb2afe926bf7e389
#
_cell.length_a   1.000
_cell.length_b   1.000
_cell.length_c   1.000
_cell.angle_alpha   90.00
_cell.angle_beta   90.00
_cell.angle_gamma   90.00
#
_symmetry.space_group_name_H-M   'P 1'
#
loop_
_entity.id
_entity.type
_entity.pdbx_description
1 polymer ?
#
loop_
_entity_poly.entity_id
_entity_poly.type
_entity_poly.pdbx_seq_one_letter_code
_entity_poly.pdbx_strand_id
1 'polypeptide(L)'
;MDNKIIYAGIDESNHGRFPEVFALVLSNKEKDTQKNHFEKSRRDYSSFLKKIYRRDYSYLLLDEKLKSEIPSDKLLSQIVYSLFYPFDYTDLNKLILYFDGLKEEKELNLIFEMFFEKFNLKDSQLEIITKDALDQNNYLVYLADGLAHYVFRKKTIENISKDKHYHPLIL
;
A
#
# COMPACT_ATOMS: atom_id res chain seq x y z
N MET A 1 -4.18 19.47 20.73
CA MET A 1 -3.59 18.18 20.25
C MET A 1 -3.93 18.09 18.78
N ASP A 2 -2.93 18.14 17.92
CA ASP A 2 -3.17 18.04 16.48
C ASP A 2 -3.65 16.62 16.17
N ASN A 3 -4.84 16.50 15.57
CA ASN A 3 -5.39 15.23 15.15
C ASN A 3 -4.54 14.64 14.03
N LYS A 4 -3.64 13.72 14.35
CA LYS A 4 -2.82 13.03 13.35
C LYS A 4 -3.66 11.98 12.64
N ILE A 5 -4.12 12.31 11.43
CA ILE A 5 -4.81 11.37 10.54
C ILE A 5 -3.85 10.99 9.40
N ILE A 6 -3.75 9.71 9.12
CA ILE A 6 -2.98 9.18 7.98
C ILE A 6 -3.95 8.53 6.99
N TYR A 7 -3.79 8.85 5.75
CA TYR A 7 -4.47 8.25 4.60
C TYR A 7 -3.47 7.37 3.85
N ALA A 8 -3.87 6.16 3.49
CA ALA A 8 -3.03 5.19 2.85
C ALA A 8 -3.70 4.59 1.61
N GLY A 9 -3.04 4.66 0.47
CA GLY A 9 -3.45 3.95 -0.74
C GLY A 9 -2.59 2.71 -0.93
N ILE A 10 -3.22 1.57 -1.15
CA ILE A 10 -2.57 0.30 -1.43
C ILE A 10 -3.09 -0.24 -2.76
N ASP A 11 -2.16 -0.68 -3.58
CA ASP A 11 -2.47 -1.33 -4.85
C ASP A 11 -1.38 -2.33 -5.23
N GLU A 12 -1.71 -3.20 -6.17
CA GLU A 12 -0.85 -4.26 -6.66
C GLU A 12 -0.70 -4.21 -8.18
N SER A 13 0.39 -4.72 -8.67
CA SER A 13 0.67 -4.86 -10.08
C SER A 13 0.96 -6.32 -10.42
N ASN A 14 0.53 -6.74 -11.60
CA ASN A 14 0.92 -8.04 -12.17
C ASN A 14 0.18 -9.26 -11.59
N HIS A 15 -1.14 -9.12 -11.36
CA HIS A 15 -2.02 -10.21 -10.88
C HIS A 15 -1.71 -11.58 -11.50
N GLY A 16 -1.38 -12.54 -10.64
CA GLY A 16 -1.11 -13.92 -11.04
C GLY A 16 0.12 -14.13 -11.91
N ARG A 17 0.94 -13.10 -12.11
CA ARG A 17 2.26 -13.20 -12.77
C ARG A 17 3.33 -12.77 -11.79
N PHE A 18 4.31 -13.60 -11.55
CA PHE A 18 5.36 -13.34 -10.56
C PHE A 18 6.56 -12.61 -11.14
N PRO A 19 7.21 -11.75 -10.33
CA PRO A 19 6.79 -11.34 -8.99
C PRO A 19 5.56 -10.42 -9.02
N GLU A 20 4.62 -10.61 -8.10
CA GLU A 20 3.59 -9.61 -7.83
C GLU A 20 4.23 -8.47 -7.02
N VAL A 21 3.86 -7.24 -7.32
CA VAL A 21 4.38 -6.07 -6.62
C VAL A 21 3.24 -5.39 -5.88
N PHE A 22 3.39 -5.23 -4.59
CA PHE A 22 2.46 -4.47 -3.75
C PHE A 22 3.11 -3.16 -3.34
N ALA A 23 2.35 -2.08 -3.37
CA ALA A 23 2.82 -0.77 -3.02
C ALA A 23 1.86 -0.04 -2.07
N LEU A 24 2.44 0.74 -1.18
CA LEU A 24 1.77 1.62 -0.23
C LEU A 24 2.24 3.04 -0.44
N VAL A 25 1.30 3.99 -0.45
CA VAL A 25 1.59 5.42 -0.44
C VAL A 25 0.80 6.07 0.68
N LEU A 26 1.49 6.83 1.54
CA LEU A 26 0.92 7.50 2.71
C LEU A 26 0.83 9.01 2.50
N SER A 27 -0.18 9.64 3.09
CA SER A 27 -0.31 11.09 3.20
C SER A 27 -1.01 11.48 4.50
N ASN A 28 -0.64 12.62 5.05
CA ASN A 28 -1.37 13.28 6.15
C ASN A 28 -2.38 14.33 5.64
N LYS A 29 -2.65 14.39 4.33
CA LYS A 29 -3.51 15.39 3.71
C LYS A 29 -4.73 14.71 3.08
N GLU A 30 -5.92 15.01 3.57
CA GLU A 30 -7.17 14.48 3.02
C GLU A 30 -7.34 14.79 1.53
N LYS A 31 -6.89 15.96 1.06
CA LYS A 31 -6.94 16.31 -0.36
C LYS A 31 -6.20 15.35 -1.28
N ASP A 32 -5.24 14.59 -0.74
CA ASP A 32 -4.51 13.57 -1.50
C ASP A 32 -5.33 12.29 -1.74
N THR A 33 -6.51 12.16 -1.11
CA THR A 33 -7.47 11.07 -1.40
C THR A 33 -8.46 11.43 -2.51
N GLN A 34 -8.50 12.70 -2.90
CA GLN A 34 -9.47 13.17 -3.89
C GLN A 34 -8.95 12.99 -5.30
N LYS A 35 -9.86 12.77 -6.24
CA LYS A 35 -9.56 12.77 -7.65
C LYS A 35 -9.09 14.16 -8.08
N ASN A 36 -7.81 14.39 -8.09
CA ASN A 36 -7.24 15.48 -8.86
C ASN A 36 -7.25 15.05 -10.32
N HIS A 37 -7.49 15.98 -11.25
CA HIS A 37 -7.48 15.72 -12.69
C HIS A 37 -6.23 14.88 -13.04
N PHE A 38 -6.44 13.57 -13.20
CA PHE A 38 -5.35 12.65 -13.50
C PHE A 38 -4.70 13.11 -14.79
N GLU A 39 -3.44 13.41 -14.75
CA GLU A 39 -2.67 13.62 -15.96
C GLU A 39 -2.77 12.35 -16.81
N LYS A 40 -3.29 12.49 -18.01
CA LYS A 40 -3.58 11.40 -18.96
C LYS A 40 -2.38 10.55 -19.36
N SER A 41 -1.18 10.84 -18.88
CA SER A 41 0.05 10.18 -19.29
C SER A 41 0.83 9.59 -18.14
N ARG A 42 0.61 8.30 -17.86
CA ARG A 42 1.53 7.46 -17.08
C ARG A 42 2.90 7.29 -17.78
N ARG A 43 3.12 7.92 -18.93
CA ARG A 43 4.33 7.75 -19.76
C ARG A 43 5.53 8.54 -19.23
N ASP A 44 5.31 9.61 -18.50
CA ASP A 44 6.39 10.36 -17.86
C ASP A 44 6.64 9.90 -16.44
N TYR A 45 7.41 8.82 -16.30
CA TYR A 45 7.81 8.28 -14.99
C TYR A 45 8.60 9.28 -14.16
N SER A 46 9.29 10.24 -14.75
CA SER A 46 10.11 11.18 -13.98
C SER A 46 9.26 12.17 -13.20
N SER A 47 8.20 12.69 -13.80
CA SER A 47 7.25 13.57 -13.10
C SER A 47 6.39 12.80 -12.11
N PHE A 48 6.03 11.54 -12.42
CA PHE A 48 5.30 10.66 -11.53
C PHE A 48 6.10 10.34 -10.27
N LEU A 49 7.36 9.93 -10.39
CA LEU A 49 8.23 9.64 -9.25
C LEU A 49 8.43 10.86 -8.35
N LYS A 50 8.54 12.08 -8.90
CA LYS A 50 8.59 13.31 -8.10
C LYS A 50 7.37 13.49 -7.19
N LYS A 51 6.20 13.05 -7.61
CA LYS A 51 4.97 13.09 -6.82
C LYS A 51 5.01 12.08 -5.67
N ILE A 52 5.51 10.87 -5.94
CA ILE A 52 5.69 9.84 -4.91
C ILE A 52 6.76 10.24 -3.90
N TYR A 53 7.92 10.74 -4.33
CA TYR A 53 9.03 11.12 -3.44
C TYR A 53 8.71 12.25 -2.44
N ARG A 54 7.58 12.92 -2.60
CA ARG A 54 7.06 13.91 -1.64
C ARG A 54 6.19 13.30 -0.53
N ARG A 55 6.04 11.97 -0.53
CA ARG A 55 5.20 11.20 0.39
C ARG A 55 6.01 10.06 0.97
N ASP A 56 5.53 9.54 2.08
CA ASP A 56 6.04 8.28 2.59
C ASP A 56 5.46 7.14 1.75
N TYR A 57 6.29 6.17 1.42
CA TYR A 57 5.88 5.03 0.61
C TYR A 57 6.77 3.82 0.90
N SER A 58 6.22 2.65 0.65
CA SER A 58 6.93 1.38 0.68
C SER A 58 6.42 0.46 -0.42
N TYR A 59 7.18 -0.57 -0.73
CA TYR A 59 6.74 -1.63 -1.63
C TYR A 59 7.42 -2.95 -1.27
N LEU A 60 6.79 -4.04 -1.67
CA LEU A 60 7.33 -5.39 -1.56
C LEU A 60 7.11 -6.18 -2.86
N LEU A 61 7.89 -7.25 -3.01
CA LEU A 61 7.72 -8.22 -4.08
C LEU A 61 7.33 -9.55 -3.47
N LEU A 62 6.32 -10.16 -4.05
CA LEU A 62 5.84 -11.48 -3.72
C LEU A 62 6.17 -12.43 -4.87
N ASP A 63 7.05 -13.39 -4.63
CA ASP A 63 7.31 -14.46 -5.57
C ASP A 63 6.36 -15.65 -5.35
N GLU A 64 6.34 -16.57 -6.31
CA GLU A 64 5.45 -17.73 -6.27
C GLU A 64 5.73 -18.64 -5.06
N LYS A 65 6.99 -18.79 -4.69
CA LYS A 65 7.38 -19.63 -3.56
C LYS A 65 6.86 -19.06 -2.25
N LEU A 66 7.14 -17.78 -1.99
CA LEU A 66 6.65 -17.09 -0.78
C LEU A 66 5.12 -17.12 -0.71
N LYS A 67 4.45 -16.91 -1.84
CA LYS A 67 2.97 -16.97 -1.90
C LYS A 67 2.45 -18.35 -1.51
N SER A 68 3.12 -19.42 -1.94
CA SER A 68 2.70 -20.79 -1.61
C SER A 68 2.97 -21.20 -0.15
N GLU A 69 3.87 -20.53 0.54
CA GLU A 69 4.20 -20.79 1.95
C GLU A 69 3.23 -20.13 2.95
N ILE A 70 2.42 -19.18 2.49
CA ILE A 70 1.50 -18.43 3.34
C ILE A 70 0.07 -18.90 3.12
N PRO A 71 -0.70 -19.20 4.18
CA PRO A 71 -2.13 -19.46 4.06
C PRO A 71 -2.83 -18.31 3.32
N SER A 72 -3.65 -18.66 2.31
CA SER A 72 -4.27 -17.67 1.41
C SER A 72 -5.11 -16.62 2.16
N ASP A 73 -5.75 -17.02 3.23
CA ASP A 73 -6.55 -16.13 4.09
C ASP A 73 -5.71 -15.12 4.89
N LYS A 74 -4.43 -15.44 5.18
CA LYS A 74 -3.51 -14.56 5.91
C LYS A 74 -2.63 -13.71 5.00
N LEU A 75 -2.59 -14.01 3.72
CA LEU A 75 -1.66 -13.39 2.79
C LEU A 75 -1.81 -11.86 2.77
N LEU A 76 -3.02 -11.36 2.64
CA LEU A 76 -3.26 -9.92 2.54
C LEU A 76 -2.87 -9.18 3.82
N SER A 77 -3.22 -9.70 5.00
CA SER A 77 -2.81 -9.09 6.28
C SER A 77 -1.30 -9.07 6.47
N GLN A 78 -0.60 -10.10 6.00
CA GLN A 78 0.86 -10.19 6.05
C GLN A 78 1.53 -9.18 5.12
N ILE A 79 0.98 -9.02 3.90
CA ILE A 79 1.42 -8.00 2.95
C ILE A 79 1.25 -6.59 3.55
N VAL A 80 0.07 -6.31 4.07
CA VAL A 80 -0.23 -5.02 4.70
C VAL A 80 0.71 -4.75 5.87
N TYR A 81 0.91 -5.73 6.76
CA TYR A 81 1.87 -5.62 7.86
C TYR A 81 3.26 -5.21 7.36
N SER A 82 3.79 -5.92 6.36
CA SER A 82 5.13 -5.68 5.83
C SER A 82 5.26 -4.28 5.21
N LEU A 83 4.22 -3.82 4.52
CA LEU A 83 4.21 -2.49 3.92
C LEU A 83 4.17 -1.37 4.98
N PHE A 84 3.47 -1.60 6.10
CA PHE A 84 3.32 -0.61 7.16
C PHE A 84 4.45 -0.64 8.19
N TYR A 85 5.14 -1.76 8.33
CA TYR A 85 6.18 -1.97 9.34
C TYR A 85 7.26 -0.85 9.43
N PRO A 86 7.70 -0.22 8.31
CA PRO A 86 8.75 0.80 8.38
C PRO A 86 8.31 2.15 8.97
N PHE A 87 7.02 2.37 9.19
CA PHE A 87 6.51 3.68 9.59
C PHE A 87 6.16 3.74 11.08
N ASP A 88 6.26 4.94 11.65
CA ASP A 88 5.88 5.21 13.04
C ASP A 88 4.42 5.69 13.13
N TYR A 89 3.64 4.99 13.91
CA TYR A 89 2.22 5.26 14.17
C TYR A 89 1.95 5.78 15.59
N THR A 90 2.98 6.20 16.30
CA THR A 90 2.85 6.81 17.62
C THR A 90 1.97 8.05 17.54
N ASP A 91 1.05 8.20 18.49
CA ASP A 91 0.08 9.30 18.56
C ASP A 91 -0.87 9.43 17.36
N LEU A 92 -1.10 8.34 16.63
CA LEU A 92 -2.05 8.31 15.54
C LEU A 92 -3.48 8.32 16.05
N ASN A 93 -4.29 9.30 15.61
CA ASN A 93 -5.70 9.37 15.94
C ASN A 93 -6.55 8.51 15.00
N LYS A 94 -6.22 8.48 13.72
CA LYS A 94 -6.95 7.69 12.72
C LYS A 94 -6.06 7.29 11.55
N LEU A 95 -6.23 6.06 11.09
CA LEU A 95 -5.67 5.52 9.86
C LEU A 95 -6.82 5.14 8.93
N ILE A 96 -6.79 5.64 7.69
CA ILE A 96 -7.78 5.33 6.67
C ILE A 96 -7.07 4.65 5.51
N LEU A 97 -7.40 3.38 5.30
CA LEU A 97 -6.84 2.54 4.25
C LEU A 97 -7.77 2.50 3.04
N TYR A 98 -7.21 2.67 1.87
CA TYR A 98 -7.88 2.53 0.59
C TYR A 98 -7.24 1.40 -0.20
N PHE A 99 -8.04 0.37 -0.53
CA PHE A 99 -7.62 -0.73 -1.38
C PHE A 99 -8.35 -0.70 -2.72
N ASP A 100 -7.65 -0.88 -3.81
CA ASP A 100 -8.32 -1.21 -5.07
C ASP A 100 -8.87 -2.64 -5.04
N GLY A 101 -10.06 -2.81 -5.62
CA GLY A 101 -10.79 -4.08 -5.60
C GLY A 101 -11.47 -4.39 -4.26
N LEU A 102 -12.54 -5.15 -4.35
CA LEU A 102 -13.27 -5.64 -3.18
C LEU A 102 -12.44 -6.69 -2.44
N LYS A 103 -12.56 -6.68 -1.11
CA LYS A 103 -11.91 -7.66 -0.23
C LYS A 103 -12.98 -8.42 0.57
N GLU A 104 -12.69 -9.67 0.89
CA GLU A 104 -13.60 -10.49 1.70
C GLU A 104 -13.61 -10.01 3.16
N GLU A 105 -14.75 -10.16 3.84
CA GLU A 105 -14.90 -9.76 5.25
C GLU A 105 -13.86 -10.44 6.14
N LYS A 106 -13.55 -11.71 5.87
CA LYS A 106 -12.51 -12.46 6.60
C LYS A 106 -11.13 -11.82 6.46
N GLU A 107 -10.76 -11.37 5.26
CA GLU A 107 -9.48 -10.70 5.00
C GLU A 107 -9.42 -9.36 5.76
N LEU A 108 -10.51 -8.60 5.73
CA LEU A 108 -10.60 -7.31 6.44
C LEU A 108 -10.46 -7.50 7.95
N ASN A 109 -11.12 -8.50 8.54
CA ASN A 109 -11.02 -8.82 9.96
C ASN A 109 -9.57 -9.16 10.35
N LEU A 110 -8.85 -9.94 9.56
CA LEU A 110 -7.44 -10.25 9.80
C LEU A 110 -6.53 -9.01 9.72
N ILE A 111 -6.88 -8.03 8.88
CA ILE A 111 -6.17 -6.75 8.83
C ILE A 111 -6.43 -5.95 10.12
N PHE A 112 -7.68 -5.88 10.61
CA PHE A 112 -8.01 -5.22 11.88
C PHE A 112 -7.26 -5.86 13.06
N GLU A 113 -7.28 -7.19 13.17
CA GLU A 113 -6.55 -7.95 14.19
C GLU A 113 -5.04 -7.64 14.13
N MET A 114 -4.45 -7.65 12.93
CA MET A 114 -3.04 -7.34 12.73
C MET A 114 -2.69 -5.93 13.19
N PHE A 115 -3.48 -4.91 12.85
CA PHE A 115 -3.21 -3.54 13.29
C PHE A 115 -3.36 -3.39 14.82
N PHE A 116 -4.30 -4.06 15.42
CA PHE A 116 -4.46 -4.09 16.88
C PHE A 116 -3.25 -4.74 17.56
N GLU A 117 -2.85 -5.93 17.09
CA GLU A 117 -1.76 -6.69 17.72
C GLU A 117 -0.37 -6.10 17.50
N LYS A 118 -0.08 -5.64 16.29
CA LYS A 118 1.27 -5.22 15.87
C LYS A 118 1.53 -3.73 16.02
N PHE A 119 0.50 -2.90 15.88
CA PHE A 119 0.63 -1.44 15.93
C PHE A 119 -0.15 -0.82 17.08
N ASN A 120 -0.85 -1.62 17.88
CA ASN A 120 -1.69 -1.18 19.01
C ASN A 120 -2.75 -0.14 18.61
N LEU A 121 -3.27 -0.25 17.39
CA LEU A 121 -4.36 0.59 16.90
C LEU A 121 -5.70 -0.04 17.25
N LYS A 122 -6.59 0.75 17.86
CA LYS A 122 -7.96 0.31 18.18
C LYS A 122 -8.84 0.34 16.94
N ASP A 123 -9.89 -0.44 16.91
CA ASP A 123 -10.86 -0.46 15.79
C ASP A 123 -11.42 0.93 15.47
N SER A 124 -11.67 1.76 16.49
CA SER A 124 -12.12 3.14 16.28
C SER A 124 -11.11 4.06 15.59
N GLN A 125 -9.84 3.65 15.52
CA GLN A 125 -8.75 4.38 14.89
C GLN A 125 -8.47 3.89 13.46
N LEU A 126 -9.07 2.76 13.04
CA LEU A 126 -8.86 2.17 11.72
C LEU A 126 -10.15 2.22 10.90
N GLU A 127 -10.05 2.69 9.68
CA GLU A 127 -11.11 2.62 8.67
C GLU A 127 -10.55 2.00 7.39
N ILE A 128 -11.24 1.02 6.84
CA ILE A 128 -10.82 0.35 5.59
C ILE A 128 -11.90 0.56 4.54
N ILE A 129 -11.49 1.10 3.41
CA ILE A 129 -12.34 1.39 2.26
C ILE A 129 -11.87 0.55 1.08
N THR A 130 -12.74 -0.31 0.60
CA THR A 130 -12.49 -1.18 -0.55
C THR A 130 -13.52 -0.92 -1.63
N LYS A 131 -13.08 -0.74 -2.86
CA LYS A 131 -13.97 -0.49 -3.99
C LYS A 131 -13.25 -0.83 -5.29
N ASP A 132 -13.98 -1.40 -6.25
CA ASP A 132 -13.48 -1.64 -7.59
C ASP A 132 -13.13 -0.33 -8.31
N ALA A 133 -12.02 -0.34 -9.05
CA ALA A 133 -11.50 0.80 -9.79
C ALA A 133 -11.28 2.05 -8.91
N LEU A 134 -10.84 1.85 -7.68
CA LEU A 134 -10.59 2.95 -6.74
C LEU A 134 -9.40 3.81 -7.20
N ASP A 135 -8.43 3.22 -7.92
CA ASP A 135 -7.33 3.91 -8.57
C ASP A 135 -7.80 5.06 -9.49
N GLN A 136 -9.00 4.96 -10.04
CA GLN A 136 -9.61 6.00 -10.88
C GLN A 136 -10.23 7.15 -10.10
N ASN A 137 -10.45 6.99 -8.80
CA ASN A 137 -11.18 7.95 -7.95
C ASN A 137 -10.42 8.41 -6.72
N ASN A 138 -9.37 7.69 -6.31
CA ASN A 138 -8.50 8.01 -5.18
C ASN A 138 -7.06 8.21 -5.63
N TYR A 139 -6.50 9.38 -5.34
CA TYR A 139 -5.18 9.72 -5.83
C TYR A 139 -4.05 8.92 -5.17
N LEU A 140 -4.20 8.52 -3.90
CA LEU A 140 -3.18 7.69 -3.23
C LEU A 140 -3.14 6.27 -3.82
N VAL A 141 -4.31 5.69 -4.12
CA VAL A 141 -4.38 4.38 -4.79
C VAL A 141 -3.80 4.46 -6.20
N TYR A 142 -4.12 5.52 -6.95
CA TYR A 142 -3.50 5.78 -8.25
C TYR A 142 -1.97 5.88 -8.18
N LEU A 143 -1.44 6.52 -7.14
CA LEU A 143 0.02 6.59 -6.94
C LEU A 143 0.61 5.22 -6.57
N ALA A 144 -0.10 4.42 -5.77
CA ALA A 144 0.33 3.07 -5.40
C ALA A 144 0.36 2.14 -6.63
N ASP A 145 -0.69 2.13 -7.46
CA ASP A 145 -0.72 1.41 -8.74
C ASP A 145 0.47 1.79 -9.64
N GLY A 146 0.67 3.09 -9.83
CA GLY A 146 1.79 3.57 -10.63
C GLY A 146 3.16 3.20 -10.08
N LEU A 147 3.33 3.19 -8.75
CA LEU A 147 4.56 2.75 -8.09
C LEU A 147 4.80 1.25 -8.29
N ALA A 148 3.78 0.42 -8.04
CA ALA A 148 3.86 -1.01 -8.24
C ALA A 148 4.24 -1.36 -9.68
N HIS A 149 3.61 -0.70 -10.64
CA HIS A 149 3.89 -0.86 -12.05
C HIS A 149 5.31 -0.40 -12.45
N TYR A 150 5.77 0.72 -11.89
CA TYR A 150 7.14 1.21 -12.11
C TYR A 150 8.18 0.22 -11.56
N VAL A 151 7.98 -0.26 -10.33
CA VAL A 151 8.89 -1.22 -9.69
C VAL A 151 8.96 -2.49 -10.53
N PHE A 152 7.82 -3.02 -10.95
CA PHE A 152 7.77 -4.22 -11.77
C PHE A 152 8.57 -4.08 -13.09
N ARG A 153 8.49 -2.91 -13.75
CA ARG A 153 9.13 -2.71 -15.06
C ARG A 153 10.59 -2.28 -15.02
N LYS A 154 11.00 -1.57 -13.98
CA LYS A 154 12.26 -0.82 -13.98
C LYS A 154 13.29 -1.31 -12.99
N LYS A 155 12.88 -2.09 -11.99
CA LYS A 155 13.81 -2.55 -10.96
C LYS A 155 14.21 -3.99 -11.19
N THR A 156 15.53 -4.23 -11.29
CA THR A 156 16.11 -5.56 -11.19
C THR A 156 16.19 -5.97 -9.72
N ILE A 157 16.20 -7.26 -9.44
CA ILE A 157 16.32 -7.81 -8.06
C ILE A 157 17.53 -7.21 -7.33
N GLU A 158 18.67 -7.03 -8.01
CA GLU A 158 19.88 -6.45 -7.42
C GLU A 158 19.72 -4.98 -7.02
N ASN A 159 18.94 -4.21 -7.76
CA ASN A 159 18.67 -2.81 -7.45
C ASN A 159 17.62 -2.64 -6.37
N ILE A 160 16.70 -3.59 -6.26
CA ILE A 160 15.62 -3.59 -5.27
C ILE A 160 16.17 -3.76 -3.86
N SER A 161 17.07 -4.70 -3.64
CA SER A 161 17.62 -4.99 -2.30
C SER A 161 18.36 -3.80 -1.66
N LYS A 162 18.76 -2.82 -2.45
CA LYS A 162 19.44 -1.59 -2.00
C LYS A 162 18.49 -0.39 -1.83
N ASP A 163 17.24 -0.54 -2.22
CA ASP A 163 16.26 0.53 -2.10
C ASP A 163 15.70 0.56 -0.68
N LYS A 164 15.85 1.68 0.01
CA LYS A 164 15.37 1.87 1.40
C LYS A 164 13.85 1.77 1.56
N HIS A 165 13.09 1.82 0.48
CA HIS A 165 11.63 1.71 0.47
C HIS A 165 11.15 0.29 0.12
N TYR A 166 12.08 -0.61 -0.22
CA TYR A 166 11.78 -2.02 -0.37
C TYR A 166 11.77 -2.71 0.99
N HIS A 167 10.69 -3.37 1.29
CA HIS A 167 10.54 -4.16 2.50
C HIS A 167 10.20 -5.60 2.12
N PRO A 168 11.00 -6.58 2.54
CA PRO A 168 10.67 -7.98 2.31
C PRO A 168 9.39 -8.34 3.06
N LEU A 169 8.70 -9.37 2.59
CA LEU A 169 7.55 -9.91 3.30
C LEU A 169 8.01 -10.44 4.66
N ILE A 170 7.38 -9.97 5.73
CA ILE A 170 7.63 -10.41 7.11
C ILE A 170 6.66 -11.55 7.40
N LEU A 171 7.17 -12.71 7.75
CA LEU A 171 6.41 -13.93 8.08
C LEU A 171 6.05 -13.99 9.57
#